data_e20cc3fbf537158f7850abedb2aebd32
#
_entry.id   e20cc3fbf537158f7850abedb2aebd32
#
_cell.length_a   1.000
_cell.length_b   1.000
_cell.length_c   1.000
_cell.angle_alpha   90.00
_cell.angle_beta   90.00
_cell.angle_gamma   90.00
#
_symmetry.space_group_name_H-M   'P 1'
#
loop_
_entity.id
_entity.type
_entity.pdbx_description
1 polymer ?
#
loop_
_entity_poly.entity_id
_entity_poly.type
_entity_poly.pdbx_seq_one_letter_code
_entity_poly.pdbx_strand_id
1 'polypeptide(L)'
;MKQTKIVASISDRRCSQDFIRKLFFAGMNVVRMNTAHATPDGIREIVRNVRAVSSHIALMIDTKGPEVRTTDVKDPIHYKTGDVVKIFGRPAMDTTHDIINVSYQDFTRDIKVGDDILFDDGEIDMKVIENTGPMLVAQVQNDGVLGAHKSVNVPGEHINLPAITERDYNNILLAIELDIDFIAHSFVRSADDVLAIQKILDEHGSDIKIISKIENQEGVDNIDDIIDVSYGVMIARGDLGIEVPLERIPGIQRQIINKCVVKKKPVIVATQMLHTMINNPRPTRAEVTDIANAIYSNTDALMLSGETANGKYPLEAVKTMAAIAEQAERDRANIEAFEVPMNDKCTQREFLAHS
;
A
#
# COMPACT_ATOMS: atom_id res chain seq x y z
N MET A 1 12.72 -9.31 23.52
CA MET A 1 11.72 -8.25 23.21
C MET A 1 11.75 -8.04 21.70
N LYS A 2 10.60 -8.11 21.04
CA LYS A 2 10.45 -7.93 19.58
C LYS A 2 11.01 -6.58 19.12
N GLN A 3 11.87 -6.57 18.11
CA GLN A 3 12.43 -5.35 17.48
C GLN A 3 11.51 -4.82 16.37
N THR A 4 11.03 -5.72 15.50
CA THR A 4 10.11 -5.40 14.39
C THR A 4 8.83 -4.77 14.93
N LYS A 5 8.46 -3.60 14.42
CA LYS A 5 7.26 -2.88 14.83
C LYS A 5 6.02 -3.44 14.14
N ILE A 6 4.87 -3.34 14.80
CA ILE A 6 3.58 -3.71 14.21
C ILE A 6 2.74 -2.45 14.06
N VAL A 7 2.40 -2.16 12.81
CA VAL A 7 1.43 -1.13 12.44
C VAL A 7 0.06 -1.80 12.30
N ALA A 8 -0.96 -1.32 13.03
CA ALA A 8 -2.30 -1.85 12.93
C ALA A 8 -3.27 -0.76 12.46
N SER A 9 -4.04 -1.06 11.40
CA SER A 9 -5.10 -0.16 10.95
C SER A 9 -6.29 -0.24 11.90
N ILE A 10 -6.75 0.92 12.35
CA ILE A 10 -7.92 1.06 13.23
C ILE A 10 -8.99 1.87 12.50
N SER A 11 -10.23 1.37 12.50
CA SER A 11 -11.37 2.11 11.97
C SER A 11 -12.09 2.87 13.09
N ASP A 12 -12.72 3.99 12.73
CA ASP A 12 -13.57 4.78 13.63
C ASP A 12 -14.74 3.98 14.23
N ARG A 13 -15.16 2.90 13.54
CA ARG A 13 -16.21 1.99 14.04
C ARG A 13 -15.75 1.06 15.16
N ARG A 14 -14.43 0.88 15.34
CA ARG A 14 -13.84 -0.03 16.34
C ARG A 14 -12.58 0.59 16.92
N CYS A 15 -12.73 1.66 17.70
CA CYS A 15 -11.62 2.43 18.26
C CYS A 15 -11.71 2.65 19.77
N SER A 16 -12.45 1.82 20.52
CA SER A 16 -12.56 1.97 21.96
C SER A 16 -11.22 1.82 22.67
N GLN A 17 -11.02 2.52 23.78
CA GLN A 17 -9.79 2.45 24.57
C GLN A 17 -9.45 1.02 25.03
N ASP A 18 -10.45 0.21 25.37
CA ASP A 18 -10.25 -1.19 25.75
C ASP A 18 -9.70 -2.02 24.57
N PHE A 19 -10.24 -1.81 23.38
CA PHE A 19 -9.77 -2.47 22.16
C PHE A 19 -8.33 -2.07 21.83
N ILE A 20 -8.01 -0.78 21.82
CA ILE A 20 -6.66 -0.26 21.56
C ILE A 20 -5.68 -0.79 22.61
N ARG A 21 -6.07 -0.79 23.89
CA ARG A 21 -5.26 -1.33 24.99
C ARG A 21 -4.93 -2.82 24.78
N LYS A 22 -5.91 -3.64 24.38
CA LYS A 22 -5.70 -5.06 24.06
C LYS A 22 -4.72 -5.26 22.92
N LEU A 23 -4.81 -4.48 21.85
CA LEU A 23 -3.87 -4.56 20.71
C LEU A 23 -2.46 -4.10 21.12
N PHE A 24 -2.36 -3.03 21.93
CA PHE A 24 -1.08 -2.54 22.42
C PHE A 24 -0.34 -3.62 23.25
N PHE A 25 -1.01 -4.24 24.20
CA PHE A 25 -0.43 -5.34 24.99
C PHE A 25 -0.16 -6.61 24.17
N ALA A 26 -0.85 -6.78 23.04
CA ALA A 26 -0.57 -7.86 22.10
C ALA A 26 0.67 -7.61 21.22
N GLY A 27 1.22 -6.37 21.23
CA GLY A 27 2.45 -6.03 20.52
C GLY A 27 2.31 -4.97 19.41
N MET A 28 1.16 -4.32 19.28
CA MET A 28 0.98 -3.16 18.38
C MET A 28 1.85 -1.98 18.83
N ASN A 29 2.47 -1.31 17.89
CA ASN A 29 3.35 -0.16 18.15
C ASN A 29 2.81 1.14 17.50
N VAL A 30 2.13 1.02 16.36
CA VAL A 30 1.64 2.16 15.58
C VAL A 30 0.17 1.93 15.23
N VAL A 31 -0.67 2.93 15.43
CA VAL A 31 -2.05 2.97 14.92
C VAL A 31 -2.05 3.72 13.60
N ARG A 32 -2.52 3.05 12.54
CA ARG A 32 -2.74 3.64 11.23
C ARG A 32 -4.21 3.97 11.05
N MET A 33 -4.50 5.20 10.58
CA MET A 33 -5.83 5.70 10.22
C MET A 33 -5.91 5.94 8.72
N ASN A 34 -6.83 5.25 8.03
CA ASN A 34 -6.99 5.39 6.59
C ASN A 34 -8.01 6.48 6.28
N THR A 35 -7.58 7.62 5.74
CA THR A 35 -8.44 8.76 5.41
C THR A 35 -9.39 8.51 4.24
N ALA A 36 -9.17 7.46 3.45
CA ALA A 36 -10.13 7.07 2.42
C ALA A 36 -11.50 6.71 3.01
N HIS A 37 -11.52 6.17 4.24
CA HIS A 37 -12.71 5.64 4.91
C HIS A 37 -13.08 6.38 6.19
N ALA A 38 -12.11 6.96 6.92
CA ALA A 38 -12.35 7.65 8.17
C ALA A 38 -12.81 9.10 7.92
N THR A 39 -13.73 9.56 8.77
CA THR A 39 -14.13 10.97 8.83
C THR A 39 -13.17 11.78 9.71
N PRO A 40 -13.07 13.13 9.56
CA PRO A 40 -12.26 13.95 10.45
C PRO A 40 -12.60 13.76 11.93
N ASP A 41 -13.87 13.64 12.29
CA ASP A 41 -14.31 13.40 13.67
C ASP A 41 -13.93 12.00 14.15
N GLY A 42 -14.02 11.00 13.29
CA GLY A 42 -13.56 9.65 13.58
C GLY A 42 -12.05 9.59 13.84
N ILE A 43 -11.26 10.34 13.06
CA ILE A 43 -9.81 10.48 13.28
C ILE A 43 -9.54 11.11 14.65
N ARG A 44 -10.22 12.22 15.00
CA ARG A 44 -10.11 12.87 16.31
C ARG A 44 -10.44 11.92 17.46
N GLU A 45 -11.48 11.10 17.29
CA GLU A 45 -11.87 10.11 18.30
C GLU A 45 -10.78 9.03 18.45
N ILE A 46 -10.25 8.48 17.36
CA ILE A 46 -9.16 7.48 17.42
C ILE A 46 -7.96 8.08 18.15
N VAL A 47 -7.49 9.26 17.75
CA VAL A 47 -6.34 9.94 18.36
C VAL A 47 -6.55 10.13 19.87
N ARG A 48 -7.69 10.65 20.27
CA ARG A 48 -8.04 10.83 21.71
C ARG A 48 -7.98 9.50 22.47
N ASN A 49 -8.54 8.44 21.90
CA ASN A 49 -8.58 7.14 22.54
C ASN A 49 -7.20 6.48 22.61
N VAL A 50 -6.36 6.64 21.57
CA VAL A 50 -4.97 6.16 21.57
C VAL A 50 -4.13 6.88 22.64
N ARG A 51 -4.19 8.22 22.67
CA ARG A 51 -3.43 9.03 23.66
C ARG A 51 -3.89 8.75 25.10
N ALA A 52 -5.17 8.42 25.32
CA ALA A 52 -5.69 8.00 26.63
C ALA A 52 -5.18 6.61 27.05
N VAL A 53 -4.78 5.75 26.12
CA VAL A 53 -4.21 4.43 26.43
C VAL A 53 -2.71 4.51 26.68
N SER A 54 -1.95 5.17 25.81
CA SER A 54 -0.50 5.30 25.96
C SER A 54 0.07 6.35 25.02
N SER A 55 1.02 7.16 25.50
CA SER A 55 1.87 8.04 24.67
C SER A 55 2.94 7.30 23.86
N HIS A 56 3.15 6.01 24.14
CA HIS A 56 4.12 5.18 23.40
C HIS A 56 3.54 4.54 22.13
N ILE A 57 2.25 4.72 21.85
CA ILE A 57 1.64 4.29 20.60
C ILE A 57 1.79 5.44 19.61
N ALA A 58 2.54 5.22 18.56
CA ALA A 58 2.65 6.20 17.49
C ALA A 58 1.38 6.22 16.62
N LEU A 59 1.10 7.37 16.05
CA LEU A 59 -0.05 7.62 15.19
C LEU A 59 0.42 7.86 13.74
N MET A 60 -0.23 7.21 12.81
CA MET A 60 0.01 7.34 11.37
C MET A 60 -1.30 7.64 10.67
N ILE A 61 -1.34 8.71 9.90
CA ILE A 61 -2.44 8.99 8.97
C ILE A 61 -2.01 8.58 7.56
N ASP A 62 -2.89 7.92 6.84
CA ASP A 62 -2.64 7.45 5.47
C ASP A 62 -3.45 8.32 4.51
N THR A 63 -2.79 9.04 3.59
CA THR A 63 -3.49 9.85 2.59
C THR A 63 -4.25 8.94 1.62
N LYS A 64 -5.33 9.45 1.03
CA LYS A 64 -6.03 8.71 0.00
C LYS A 64 -5.19 8.65 -1.28
N GLY A 65 -4.53 9.75 -1.60
CA GLY A 65 -3.80 9.93 -2.85
C GLY A 65 -4.71 10.16 -4.07
N PRO A 66 -4.12 10.55 -5.18
CA PRO A 66 -4.83 10.74 -6.43
C PRO A 66 -5.12 9.40 -7.10
N GLU A 67 -6.38 9.10 -7.32
CA GLU A 67 -6.84 7.89 -8.01
C GLU A 67 -7.77 8.24 -9.16
N VAL A 68 -7.65 7.50 -10.26
CA VAL A 68 -8.70 7.49 -11.28
C VAL A 68 -9.75 6.46 -10.90
N ARG A 69 -11.01 6.83 -10.97
CA ARG A 69 -12.14 5.95 -10.68
C ARG A 69 -13.20 6.03 -11.77
N THR A 70 -13.96 4.96 -11.96
CA THR A 70 -15.19 5.01 -12.76
C THR A 70 -16.21 5.93 -12.08
N THR A 71 -17.11 6.47 -12.86
CA THR A 71 -18.22 7.31 -12.38
C THR A 71 -19.40 6.45 -11.88
N ASP A 72 -20.53 7.10 -11.60
CA ASP A 72 -21.74 6.40 -11.19
C ASP A 72 -22.24 5.42 -12.27
N VAL A 73 -22.74 4.27 -11.81
CA VAL A 73 -23.48 3.29 -12.62
C VAL A 73 -24.85 3.04 -11.98
N LYS A 74 -25.88 3.00 -12.78
CA LYS A 74 -27.24 2.76 -12.29
C LYS A 74 -27.41 1.35 -11.73
N ASP A 75 -26.89 0.35 -12.48
CA ASP A 75 -26.87 -1.06 -12.11
C ASP A 75 -25.52 -1.66 -12.48
N PRO A 76 -25.01 -2.67 -11.76
CA PRO A 76 -23.76 -3.35 -12.10
C PRO A 76 -23.74 -3.83 -13.55
N ILE A 77 -22.66 -3.51 -14.27
CA ILE A 77 -22.51 -3.79 -15.70
C ILE A 77 -21.75 -5.10 -15.87
N HIS A 78 -22.34 -6.06 -16.56
CA HIS A 78 -21.71 -7.32 -16.89
C HIS A 78 -21.00 -7.23 -18.23
N TYR A 79 -19.70 -7.41 -18.24
CA TYR A 79 -18.88 -7.50 -19.44
C TYR A 79 -18.51 -8.92 -19.77
N LYS A 80 -18.38 -9.19 -21.07
CA LYS A 80 -17.87 -10.43 -21.63
C LYS A 80 -16.62 -10.20 -22.42
N THR A 81 -15.74 -11.19 -22.42
CA THR A 81 -14.54 -11.19 -23.25
C THR A 81 -14.88 -10.92 -24.71
N GLY A 82 -14.23 -9.92 -25.27
CA GLY A 82 -14.46 -9.46 -26.65
C GLY A 82 -15.44 -8.30 -26.80
N ASP A 83 -16.17 -7.91 -25.77
CA ASP A 83 -16.99 -6.68 -25.79
C ASP A 83 -16.11 -5.48 -26.10
N VAL A 84 -16.68 -4.50 -26.81
CA VAL A 84 -15.99 -3.27 -27.16
C VAL A 84 -16.70 -2.09 -26.53
N VAL A 85 -15.93 -1.29 -25.78
CA VAL A 85 -16.45 -0.15 -25.02
C VAL A 85 -15.70 1.13 -25.36
N LYS A 86 -16.36 2.27 -25.15
CA LYS A 86 -15.77 3.59 -25.28
C LYS A 86 -15.45 4.15 -23.90
N ILE A 87 -14.26 4.74 -23.73
CA ILE A 87 -13.83 5.30 -22.45
C ILE A 87 -13.57 6.80 -22.62
N PHE A 88 -14.08 7.60 -21.68
CA PHE A 88 -13.95 9.05 -21.68
C PHE A 88 -13.55 9.59 -20.30
N GLY A 89 -12.77 10.67 -20.29
CA GLY A 89 -12.53 11.48 -19.08
C GLY A 89 -13.68 12.47 -18.83
N ARG A 90 -14.83 11.98 -18.29
CA ARG A 90 -16.02 12.79 -18.05
C ARG A 90 -16.57 12.57 -16.63
N PRO A 91 -15.98 13.27 -15.63
CA PRO A 91 -16.29 13.00 -14.21
C PRO A 91 -17.75 13.24 -13.80
N ALA A 92 -18.51 14.02 -14.56
CA ALA A 92 -19.91 14.35 -14.27
C ALA A 92 -20.94 13.51 -15.04
N MET A 93 -20.50 12.52 -15.81
CA MET A 93 -21.37 11.67 -16.63
C MET A 93 -21.38 10.24 -16.08
N ASP A 94 -22.57 9.64 -16.04
CA ASP A 94 -22.73 8.25 -15.61
C ASP A 94 -22.08 7.29 -16.61
N THR A 95 -21.55 6.20 -16.11
CA THR A 95 -21.05 5.06 -16.89
C THR A 95 -22.23 4.16 -17.30
N THR A 96 -22.20 3.69 -18.53
CA THR A 96 -23.17 2.76 -19.12
C THR A 96 -22.44 1.54 -19.71
N HIS A 97 -23.17 0.54 -20.18
CA HIS A 97 -22.57 -0.67 -20.78
C HIS A 97 -21.61 -0.35 -21.94
N ASP A 98 -21.98 0.58 -22.82
CA ASP A 98 -21.18 0.90 -24.02
C ASP A 98 -20.18 2.04 -23.80
N ILE A 99 -20.33 2.78 -22.70
CA ILE A 99 -19.54 3.98 -22.40
C ILE A 99 -19.10 3.96 -20.92
N ILE A 100 -17.82 3.88 -20.70
CA ILE A 100 -17.21 4.07 -19.38
C ILE A 100 -16.73 5.52 -19.26
N ASN A 101 -17.15 6.19 -18.22
CA ASN A 101 -16.65 7.51 -17.87
C ASN A 101 -15.76 7.41 -16.62
N VAL A 102 -14.66 8.17 -16.60
CA VAL A 102 -13.72 8.18 -15.48
C VAL A 102 -13.59 9.56 -14.87
N SER A 103 -13.14 9.60 -13.61
CA SER A 103 -13.05 10.81 -12.78
C SER A 103 -11.97 11.80 -13.23
N TYR A 104 -10.99 11.37 -14.03
CA TYR A 104 -9.91 12.21 -14.53
C TYR A 104 -10.19 12.69 -15.96
N GLN A 105 -10.27 14.01 -16.13
CA GLN A 105 -10.74 14.62 -17.39
C GLN A 105 -9.76 14.40 -18.56
N ASP A 106 -8.46 14.46 -18.30
CA ASP A 106 -7.41 14.29 -19.32
C ASP A 106 -6.98 12.83 -19.52
N PHE A 107 -7.68 11.86 -18.94
CA PHE A 107 -7.35 10.43 -18.96
C PHE A 107 -6.98 9.92 -20.36
N THR A 108 -7.76 10.27 -21.37
CA THR A 108 -7.55 9.79 -22.74
C THR A 108 -6.27 10.32 -23.40
N ARG A 109 -5.69 11.40 -22.87
CA ARG A 109 -4.44 11.99 -23.39
C ARG A 109 -3.21 11.23 -22.92
N ASP A 110 -3.29 10.65 -21.72
CA ASP A 110 -2.16 9.97 -21.08
C ASP A 110 -2.03 8.52 -21.57
N ILE A 111 -3.06 7.96 -22.25
CA ILE A 111 -3.17 6.55 -22.62
C ILE A 111 -2.86 6.34 -24.10
N LYS A 112 -2.18 5.22 -24.42
CA LYS A 112 -1.79 4.83 -25.77
C LYS A 112 -2.57 3.61 -26.27
N VAL A 113 -2.60 3.43 -27.57
CA VAL A 113 -3.08 2.19 -28.19
C VAL A 113 -2.14 1.04 -27.81
N GLY A 114 -2.70 -0.01 -27.31
CA GLY A 114 -1.96 -1.18 -26.82
C GLY A 114 -1.79 -1.25 -25.31
N ASP A 115 -2.16 -0.18 -24.56
CA ASP A 115 -2.16 -0.20 -23.11
C ASP A 115 -3.29 -1.09 -22.56
N ASP A 116 -3.06 -1.68 -21.40
CA ASP A 116 -4.06 -2.39 -20.63
C ASP A 116 -4.66 -1.44 -19.58
N ILE A 117 -5.98 -1.36 -19.51
CA ILE A 117 -6.71 -0.59 -18.49
C ILE A 117 -7.37 -1.60 -17.55
N LEU A 118 -6.96 -1.55 -16.29
CA LEU A 118 -7.44 -2.44 -15.24
C LEU A 118 -8.52 -1.72 -14.42
N PHE A 119 -9.69 -2.35 -14.28
CA PHE A 119 -10.80 -1.85 -13.47
C PHE A 119 -11.00 -2.76 -12.24
N ASP A 120 -11.47 -2.15 -11.13
CA ASP A 120 -11.78 -2.84 -9.88
C ASP A 120 -10.61 -3.70 -9.37
N ASP A 121 -9.45 -3.06 -9.18
CA ASP A 121 -8.21 -3.69 -8.71
C ASP A 121 -7.73 -4.86 -9.61
N GLY A 122 -8.03 -4.76 -10.91
CA GLY A 122 -7.63 -5.74 -11.92
C GLY A 122 -8.62 -6.89 -12.14
N GLU A 123 -9.82 -6.83 -11.55
CA GLU A 123 -10.88 -7.81 -11.80
C GLU A 123 -11.36 -7.80 -13.26
N ILE A 124 -11.27 -6.65 -13.94
CA ILE A 124 -11.58 -6.49 -15.36
C ILE A 124 -10.39 -5.86 -16.07
N ASP A 125 -9.91 -6.53 -17.10
CA ASP A 125 -8.86 -6.06 -18.00
C ASP A 125 -9.44 -5.67 -19.36
N MET A 126 -9.05 -4.49 -19.86
CA MET A 126 -9.47 -3.97 -21.16
C MET A 126 -8.27 -3.43 -21.94
N LYS A 127 -8.08 -3.94 -23.17
CA LYS A 127 -7.01 -3.51 -24.09
C LYS A 127 -7.44 -2.34 -24.93
N VAL A 128 -6.68 -1.27 -24.92
CA VAL A 128 -6.94 -0.11 -25.80
C VAL A 128 -6.62 -0.46 -27.25
N ILE A 129 -7.62 -0.42 -28.12
CA ILE A 129 -7.51 -0.72 -29.56
C ILE A 129 -7.52 0.52 -30.45
N GLU A 130 -8.04 1.65 -29.95
CA GLU A 130 -8.05 2.93 -30.66
C GLU A 130 -8.01 4.10 -29.67
N ASN A 131 -7.29 5.18 -30.04
CA ASN A 131 -7.32 6.45 -29.32
C ASN A 131 -7.55 7.57 -30.34
N THR A 132 -8.72 8.23 -30.24
CA THR A 132 -9.10 9.35 -31.12
C THR A 132 -8.75 10.73 -30.53
N GLY A 133 -8.07 10.77 -29.41
CA GLY A 133 -7.81 11.97 -28.60
C GLY A 133 -8.86 12.17 -27.49
N PRO A 134 -10.11 12.51 -27.80
CA PRO A 134 -11.14 12.70 -26.77
C PRO A 134 -11.75 11.37 -26.25
N MET A 135 -11.49 10.25 -26.91
CA MET A 135 -12.12 8.95 -26.62
C MET A 135 -11.13 7.81 -26.86
N LEU A 136 -11.12 6.84 -25.96
CA LEU A 136 -10.50 5.54 -26.18
C LEU A 136 -11.56 4.53 -26.60
N VAL A 137 -11.17 3.58 -27.44
CA VAL A 137 -11.92 2.35 -27.67
C VAL A 137 -11.13 1.21 -27.09
N ALA A 138 -11.72 0.43 -26.21
CA ALA A 138 -11.08 -0.68 -25.55
C ALA A 138 -11.86 -1.99 -25.72
N GLN A 139 -11.14 -3.10 -25.79
CA GLN A 139 -11.71 -4.43 -25.88
C GLN A 139 -11.52 -5.17 -24.55
N VAL A 140 -12.59 -5.71 -24.02
CA VAL A 140 -12.62 -6.48 -22.78
C VAL A 140 -11.85 -7.80 -22.97
N GLN A 141 -10.90 -8.09 -22.07
CA GLN A 141 -10.03 -9.25 -22.14
C GLN A 141 -10.55 -10.45 -21.28
N ASN A 142 -11.34 -10.17 -20.24
CA ASN A 142 -11.91 -11.20 -19.37
C ASN A 142 -13.32 -10.83 -18.90
N ASP A 143 -14.15 -11.85 -18.63
CA ASP A 143 -15.47 -11.64 -18.07
C ASP A 143 -15.42 -10.98 -16.69
N GLY A 144 -16.31 -10.02 -16.43
CA GLY A 144 -16.36 -9.33 -15.14
C GLY A 144 -17.62 -8.48 -14.93
N VAL A 145 -17.74 -7.90 -13.73
CA VAL A 145 -18.88 -7.05 -13.35
C VAL A 145 -18.36 -5.71 -12.83
N LEU A 146 -18.63 -4.63 -13.55
CA LEU A 146 -18.21 -3.28 -13.20
C LEU A 146 -19.27 -2.56 -12.36
N GLY A 147 -18.89 -2.16 -11.15
CA GLY A 147 -19.70 -1.29 -10.28
C GLY A 147 -19.30 0.19 -10.38
N ALA A 148 -20.01 1.04 -9.61
CA ALA A 148 -19.70 2.45 -9.50
C ALA A 148 -18.41 2.70 -8.69
N HIS A 149 -17.70 3.78 -9.03
CA HIS A 149 -16.52 4.28 -8.30
C HIS A 149 -15.38 3.26 -8.14
N LYS A 150 -15.23 2.36 -9.12
CA LYS A 150 -14.16 1.35 -9.13
C LYS A 150 -12.84 1.96 -9.53
N SER A 151 -11.74 1.46 -8.99
CA SER A 151 -10.37 1.86 -9.37
C SER A 151 -10.13 1.67 -10.85
N VAL A 152 -9.31 2.53 -11.43
CA VAL A 152 -8.86 2.49 -12.82
C VAL A 152 -7.37 2.66 -12.84
N ASN A 153 -6.64 1.60 -13.20
CA ASN A 153 -5.19 1.57 -13.27
C ASN A 153 -4.73 1.34 -14.71
N VAL A 154 -3.60 1.90 -15.06
CA VAL A 154 -2.96 1.70 -16.37
C VAL A 154 -1.49 1.36 -16.12
N PRO A 155 -1.18 0.08 -15.96
CA PRO A 155 0.16 -0.35 -15.59
C PRO A 155 1.24 0.15 -16.56
N GLY A 156 2.27 0.79 -16.02
CA GLY A 156 3.41 1.28 -16.80
C GLY A 156 3.23 2.65 -17.47
N GLU A 157 2.04 3.25 -17.44
CA GLU A 157 1.81 4.59 -17.98
C GLU A 157 1.77 5.66 -16.87
N HIS A 158 2.32 6.82 -17.20
CA HIS A 158 2.28 7.99 -16.31
C HIS A 158 0.94 8.71 -16.43
N ILE A 159 0.14 8.68 -15.39
CA ILE A 159 -1.10 9.47 -15.30
C ILE A 159 -0.79 10.79 -14.61
N ASN A 160 -1.01 11.90 -15.29
CA ASN A 160 -0.65 13.24 -14.83
C ASN A 160 -1.62 13.77 -13.76
N LEU A 161 -1.72 13.08 -12.64
CA LEU A 161 -2.52 13.48 -11.48
C LEU A 161 -1.69 14.33 -10.50
N PRO A 162 -2.31 15.29 -9.77
CA PRO A 162 -1.61 16.04 -8.74
C PRO A 162 -1.13 15.12 -7.62
N ALA A 163 0.04 15.38 -7.03
CA ALA A 163 0.57 14.59 -5.91
C ALA A 163 -0.35 14.60 -4.68
N ILE A 164 -1.04 15.72 -4.45
CA ILE A 164 -1.89 15.96 -3.27
C ILE A 164 -3.25 16.43 -3.75
N THR A 165 -4.31 15.73 -3.33
CA THR A 165 -5.69 16.17 -3.56
C THR A 165 -6.09 17.22 -2.51
N GLU A 166 -7.14 18.01 -2.77
CA GLU A 166 -7.70 18.94 -1.79
C GLU A 166 -8.08 18.22 -0.48
N ARG A 167 -8.64 17.02 -0.59
CA ARG A 167 -8.96 16.18 0.56
C ARG A 167 -7.70 15.80 1.37
N ASP A 168 -6.62 15.41 0.68
CA ASP A 168 -5.37 15.07 1.35
C ASP A 168 -4.74 16.28 2.02
N TYR A 169 -4.78 17.46 1.37
CA TYR A 169 -4.35 18.71 1.98
C TYR A 169 -5.07 18.98 3.32
N ASN A 170 -6.40 18.88 3.33
CA ASN A 170 -7.19 19.05 4.55
C ASN A 170 -6.87 17.99 5.62
N ASN A 171 -6.60 16.75 5.22
CA ASN A 171 -6.19 15.69 6.15
C ASN A 171 -4.76 15.91 6.70
N ILE A 172 -3.85 16.48 5.91
CA ILE A 172 -2.52 16.87 6.38
C ILE A 172 -2.62 17.98 7.44
N LEU A 173 -3.47 18.99 7.20
CA LEU A 173 -3.73 20.03 8.20
C LEU A 173 -4.33 19.45 9.50
N LEU A 174 -5.25 18.50 9.37
CA LEU A 174 -5.81 17.77 10.52
C LEU A 174 -4.72 16.96 11.25
N ALA A 175 -3.79 16.34 10.52
CA ALA A 175 -2.67 15.62 11.13
C ALA A 175 -1.77 16.55 11.95
N ILE A 176 -1.50 17.75 11.43
CA ILE A 176 -0.73 18.79 12.13
C ILE A 176 -1.47 19.23 13.39
N GLU A 177 -2.76 19.54 13.30
CA GLU A 177 -3.60 19.92 14.44
C GLU A 177 -3.59 18.89 15.57
N LEU A 178 -3.59 17.59 15.20
CA LEU A 178 -3.69 16.48 16.15
C LEU A 178 -2.34 15.93 16.63
N ASP A 179 -1.23 16.56 16.23
CA ASP A 179 0.13 16.15 16.57
C ASP A 179 0.36 14.65 16.26
N ILE A 180 0.07 14.27 15.01
CA ILE A 180 0.25 12.91 14.49
C ILE A 180 1.73 12.69 14.17
N ASP A 181 2.25 11.48 14.43
CA ASP A 181 3.67 11.19 14.30
C ASP A 181 4.12 10.98 12.84
N PHE A 182 3.25 10.36 12.00
CA PHE A 182 3.58 9.97 10.63
C PHE A 182 2.46 10.27 9.63
N ILE A 183 2.85 10.67 8.42
CA ILE A 183 1.99 10.66 7.22
C ILE A 183 2.49 9.57 6.29
N ALA A 184 1.67 8.57 6.00
CA ALA A 184 1.89 7.62 4.92
C ALA A 184 1.32 8.23 3.63
N HIS A 185 2.22 8.62 2.72
CA HIS A 185 1.87 9.29 1.46
C HIS A 185 1.60 8.27 0.37
N SER A 186 0.36 8.20 -0.11
CA SER A 186 -0.08 7.23 -1.12
C SER A 186 0.33 7.62 -2.53
N PHE A 187 0.59 6.61 -3.36
CA PHE A 187 0.89 6.71 -4.79
C PHE A 187 2.09 7.61 -5.14
N VAL A 188 3.14 7.56 -4.32
CA VAL A 188 4.37 8.32 -4.58
C VAL A 188 5.05 7.80 -5.86
N ARG A 189 5.33 8.73 -6.79
CA ARG A 189 5.97 8.47 -8.09
C ARG A 189 7.39 9.02 -8.15
N SER A 190 7.66 10.12 -7.43
CA SER A 190 8.93 10.82 -7.47
C SER A 190 9.27 11.50 -6.14
N ALA A 191 10.49 12.01 -6.04
CA ALA A 191 10.91 12.86 -4.92
C ALA A 191 10.05 14.13 -4.80
N ASP A 192 9.59 14.70 -5.92
CA ASP A 192 8.77 15.92 -5.93
C ASP A 192 7.42 15.71 -5.25
N ASP A 193 6.82 14.52 -5.39
CA ASP A 193 5.58 14.18 -4.69
C ASP A 193 5.79 14.23 -3.16
N VAL A 194 6.91 13.74 -2.67
CA VAL A 194 7.26 13.77 -1.23
C VAL A 194 7.53 15.21 -0.76
N LEU A 195 8.28 15.97 -1.55
CA LEU A 195 8.62 17.36 -1.25
C LEU A 195 7.38 18.28 -1.25
N ALA A 196 6.33 17.92 -2.00
CA ALA A 196 5.06 18.65 -1.96
C ALA A 196 4.40 18.58 -0.56
N ILE A 197 4.41 17.41 0.11
CA ILE A 197 3.95 17.30 1.51
C ILE A 197 4.94 17.98 2.45
N GLN A 198 6.26 17.77 2.27
CA GLN A 198 7.26 18.39 3.14
C GLN A 198 7.10 19.91 3.18
N LYS A 199 6.83 20.54 2.04
CA LYS A 199 6.57 21.98 1.96
C LYS A 199 5.39 22.40 2.84
N ILE A 200 4.28 21.66 2.84
CA ILE A 200 3.13 21.96 3.70
C ILE A 200 3.52 21.86 5.18
N LEU A 201 4.27 20.81 5.55
CA LEU A 201 4.74 20.62 6.92
C LEU A 201 5.67 21.77 7.37
N ASP A 202 6.60 22.18 6.51
CA ASP A 202 7.54 23.28 6.78
C ASP A 202 6.81 24.62 6.96
N GLU A 203 5.83 24.92 6.10
CA GLU A 203 4.99 26.13 6.17
C GLU A 203 4.22 26.23 7.49
N HIS A 204 3.91 25.09 8.14
CA HIS A 204 3.20 25.01 9.40
C HIS A 204 4.14 24.70 10.60
N GLY A 205 5.44 24.61 10.37
CA GLY A 205 6.43 24.31 11.43
C GLY A 205 6.22 22.93 12.06
N SER A 206 5.78 21.93 11.29
CA SER A 206 5.44 20.59 11.77
C SER A 206 6.61 19.63 11.62
N ASP A 207 6.85 18.81 12.65
CA ASP A 207 7.88 17.77 12.68
C ASP A 207 7.38 16.37 12.22
N ILE A 208 6.16 16.26 11.69
CA ILE A 208 5.58 15.00 11.21
C ILE A 208 6.52 14.35 10.17
N LYS A 209 6.69 13.02 10.28
CA LYS A 209 7.58 12.27 9.39
C LYS A 209 6.81 11.65 8.23
N ILE A 210 7.36 11.74 7.02
CA ILE A 210 6.73 11.22 5.81
C ILE A 210 7.22 9.80 5.53
N ILE A 211 6.29 8.86 5.41
CA ILE A 211 6.51 7.48 4.94
C ILE A 211 5.95 7.39 3.52
N SER A 212 6.83 7.26 2.54
CA SER A 212 6.43 7.17 1.13
C SER A 212 5.95 5.77 0.80
N LYS A 213 4.73 5.65 0.26
CA LYS A 213 4.16 4.37 -0.16
C LYS A 213 4.54 4.10 -1.62
N ILE A 214 5.17 2.95 -1.85
CA ILE A 214 5.54 2.48 -3.18
C ILE A 214 4.45 1.53 -3.64
N GLU A 215 3.67 2.00 -4.61
CA GLU A 215 2.41 1.39 -5.06
C GLU A 215 2.30 1.28 -6.59
N ASN A 216 3.29 1.78 -7.33
CA ASN A 216 3.30 1.80 -8.79
C ASN A 216 4.71 1.59 -9.34
N GLN A 217 4.82 1.31 -10.66
CA GLN A 217 6.10 1.07 -11.32
C GLN A 217 7.00 2.32 -11.30
N GLU A 218 6.45 3.53 -11.48
CA GLU A 218 7.22 4.77 -11.48
C GLU A 218 7.92 5.02 -10.12
N GLY A 219 7.21 4.74 -9.01
CA GLY A 219 7.79 4.79 -7.66
C GLY A 219 8.90 3.76 -7.44
N VAL A 220 8.81 2.59 -8.08
CA VAL A 220 9.89 1.58 -8.07
C VAL A 220 11.09 2.08 -8.85
N ASP A 221 10.89 2.68 -10.01
CA ASP A 221 11.97 3.16 -10.88
C ASP A 221 12.71 4.35 -10.24
N ASN A 222 12.00 5.24 -9.54
CA ASN A 222 12.53 6.43 -8.87
C ASN A 222 12.86 6.18 -7.37
N ILE A 223 12.96 4.93 -6.94
CA ILE A 223 13.04 4.57 -5.51
C ILE A 223 14.22 5.20 -4.78
N ASP A 224 15.37 5.39 -5.43
CA ASP A 224 16.56 5.95 -4.78
C ASP A 224 16.35 7.41 -4.38
N ASP A 225 15.78 8.22 -5.26
CA ASP A 225 15.50 9.63 -5.02
C ASP A 225 14.36 9.79 -4.00
N ILE A 226 13.36 8.91 -4.05
CA ILE A 226 12.26 8.89 -3.07
C ILE A 226 12.78 8.57 -1.67
N ILE A 227 13.65 7.56 -1.52
CA ILE A 227 14.24 7.21 -0.21
C ILE A 227 15.03 8.38 0.36
N ASP A 228 15.79 9.12 -0.47
CA ASP A 228 16.63 10.21 -0.01
C ASP A 228 15.85 11.34 0.67
N VAL A 229 14.67 11.67 0.14
CA VAL A 229 13.84 12.76 0.68
C VAL A 229 12.78 12.28 1.69
N SER A 230 12.57 10.97 1.82
CA SER A 230 11.61 10.40 2.76
C SER A 230 12.23 10.15 4.13
N TYR A 231 11.41 10.16 5.18
CA TYR A 231 11.80 9.60 6.48
C TYR A 231 11.93 8.08 6.41
N GLY A 232 10.99 7.42 5.76
CA GLY A 232 10.97 5.97 5.53
C GLY A 232 10.06 5.62 4.35
N VAL A 233 9.97 4.32 4.06
CA VAL A 233 9.22 3.80 2.90
C VAL A 233 8.25 2.71 3.35
N MET A 234 7.09 2.62 2.71
CA MET A 234 6.15 1.52 2.84
C MET A 234 5.98 0.81 1.50
N ILE A 235 6.23 -0.48 1.48
CA ILE A 235 5.98 -1.33 0.31
C ILE A 235 4.53 -1.81 0.41
N ALA A 236 3.63 -1.18 -0.33
CA ALA A 236 2.20 -1.46 -0.30
C ALA A 236 1.86 -2.46 -1.42
N ARG A 237 2.06 -3.74 -1.13
CA ARG A 237 2.03 -4.84 -2.12
C ARG A 237 0.68 -5.05 -2.79
N GLY A 238 -0.43 -4.62 -2.16
CA GLY A 238 -1.76 -4.72 -2.74
C GLY A 238 -1.86 -3.90 -4.03
N ASP A 239 -1.68 -2.59 -3.91
CA ASP A 239 -1.75 -1.66 -5.04
C ASP A 239 -0.59 -1.88 -6.02
N LEU A 240 0.62 -2.12 -5.50
CA LEU A 240 1.78 -2.44 -6.34
C LEU A 240 1.55 -3.69 -7.21
N GLY A 241 0.79 -4.68 -6.71
CA GLY A 241 0.48 -5.91 -7.44
C GLY A 241 -0.54 -5.75 -8.56
N ILE A 242 -1.20 -4.59 -8.64
CA ILE A 242 -2.04 -4.20 -9.78
C ILE A 242 -1.18 -3.56 -10.88
N GLU A 243 -0.17 -2.81 -10.47
CA GLU A 243 0.69 -2.00 -11.35
C GLU A 243 1.89 -2.76 -11.93
N VAL A 244 2.31 -3.85 -11.30
CA VAL A 244 3.45 -4.66 -11.75
C VAL A 244 3.11 -6.15 -11.78
N PRO A 245 3.75 -6.96 -12.66
CA PRO A 245 3.57 -8.41 -12.65
C PRO A 245 3.83 -9.01 -11.26
N LEU A 246 2.92 -9.89 -10.80
CA LEU A 246 2.95 -10.45 -9.43
C LEU A 246 4.27 -11.15 -9.10
N GLU A 247 4.88 -11.82 -10.07
CA GLU A 247 6.16 -12.52 -9.91
C GLU A 247 7.34 -11.58 -9.66
N ARG A 248 7.21 -10.28 -9.97
CA ARG A 248 8.25 -9.27 -9.70
C ARG A 248 8.21 -8.73 -8.28
N ILE A 249 7.06 -8.80 -7.59
CA ILE A 249 6.85 -8.20 -6.26
C ILE A 249 7.89 -8.67 -5.24
N PRO A 250 8.19 -9.97 -5.08
CA PRO A 250 9.19 -10.43 -4.10
C PRO A 250 10.58 -9.84 -4.35
N GLY A 251 10.98 -9.73 -5.63
CA GLY A 251 12.24 -9.12 -6.03
C GLY A 251 12.29 -7.62 -5.73
N ILE A 252 11.24 -6.88 -6.10
CA ILE A 252 11.10 -5.45 -5.81
C ILE A 252 11.12 -5.19 -4.31
N GLN A 253 10.36 -5.95 -3.52
CA GLN A 253 10.35 -5.84 -2.06
C GLN A 253 11.75 -5.99 -1.48
N ARG A 254 12.48 -7.03 -1.87
CA ARG A 254 13.85 -7.27 -1.39
C ARG A 254 14.81 -6.15 -1.78
N GLN A 255 14.71 -5.65 -3.02
CA GLN A 255 15.52 -4.54 -3.51
C GLN A 255 15.27 -3.25 -2.70
N ILE A 256 14.01 -2.89 -2.47
CA ILE A 256 13.65 -1.69 -1.69
C ILE A 256 14.13 -1.83 -0.25
N ILE A 257 13.91 -2.98 0.41
CA ILE A 257 14.39 -3.20 1.79
C ILE A 257 15.91 -3.02 1.84
N ASN A 258 16.67 -3.62 0.94
CA ASN A 258 18.13 -3.50 0.92
C ASN A 258 18.58 -2.05 0.75
N LYS A 259 17.96 -1.27 -0.15
CA LYS A 259 18.26 0.14 -0.34
C LYS A 259 17.97 0.96 0.92
N CYS A 260 16.83 0.72 1.57
CA CYS A 260 16.47 1.37 2.84
C CYS A 260 17.48 1.05 3.94
N VAL A 261 17.88 -0.21 4.09
CA VAL A 261 18.90 -0.64 5.08
C VAL A 261 20.22 0.09 4.84
N VAL A 262 20.71 0.14 3.59
CA VAL A 262 21.95 0.84 3.24
C VAL A 262 21.87 2.34 3.56
N LYS A 263 20.72 2.97 3.25
CA LYS A 263 20.49 4.40 3.52
C LYS A 263 20.01 4.68 4.95
N LYS A 264 19.90 3.66 5.81
CA LYS A 264 19.43 3.75 7.22
C LYS A 264 18.05 4.41 7.33
N LYS A 265 17.15 4.10 6.41
CA LYS A 265 15.78 4.58 6.39
C LYS A 265 14.83 3.45 6.80
N PRO A 266 13.84 3.71 7.68
CA PRO A 266 12.85 2.71 8.05
C PRO A 266 12.07 2.18 6.84
N VAL A 267 11.81 0.88 6.83
CA VAL A 267 10.98 0.24 5.81
C VAL A 267 9.85 -0.59 6.43
N ILE A 268 8.65 -0.40 5.91
CA ILE A 268 7.42 -1.10 6.31
C ILE A 268 6.99 -2.01 5.18
N VAL A 269 6.76 -3.30 5.45
CA VAL A 269 6.09 -4.20 4.50
C VAL A 269 4.61 -4.26 4.85
N ALA A 270 3.75 -3.99 3.87
CA ALA A 270 2.34 -3.78 4.06
C ALA A 270 1.49 -4.62 3.10
N THR A 271 0.23 -4.82 3.49
CA THR A 271 -0.84 -5.52 2.78
C THR A 271 -0.64 -7.04 2.65
N GLN A 272 -1.74 -7.78 2.76
CA GLN A 272 -1.82 -9.23 2.61
C GLN A 272 -0.84 -10.03 3.51
N MET A 273 -0.54 -9.51 4.73
CA MET A 273 0.38 -10.18 5.65
C MET A 273 -0.27 -11.37 6.35
N LEU A 274 -1.46 -11.16 6.95
CA LEU A 274 -2.30 -12.18 7.58
C LEU A 274 -3.74 -12.12 7.03
N HIS A 275 -3.88 -11.92 5.74
CA HIS A 275 -5.17 -11.66 5.07
C HIS A 275 -6.24 -12.71 5.41
N THR A 276 -5.86 -13.97 5.48
CA THR A 276 -6.75 -15.07 5.88
C THR A 276 -7.38 -14.83 7.26
N MET A 277 -6.66 -14.15 8.17
CA MET A 277 -7.16 -13.86 9.52
C MET A 277 -8.21 -12.75 9.59
N ILE A 278 -8.57 -12.13 8.49
CA ILE A 278 -9.78 -11.32 8.41
C ILE A 278 -11.00 -12.18 8.79
N ASN A 279 -11.06 -13.41 8.29
CA ASN A 279 -12.19 -14.32 8.48
C ASN A 279 -11.87 -15.58 9.28
N ASN A 280 -10.60 -15.96 9.45
CA ASN A 280 -10.18 -17.19 10.10
C ASN A 280 -9.31 -16.90 11.34
N PRO A 281 -9.39 -17.72 12.42
CA PRO A 281 -8.64 -17.48 13.64
C PRO A 281 -7.15 -17.84 13.55
N ARG A 282 -6.70 -18.41 12.42
CA ARG A 282 -5.32 -18.84 12.19
C ARG A 282 -4.89 -18.48 10.78
N PRO A 283 -3.60 -18.11 10.58
CA PRO A 283 -3.04 -17.84 9.25
C PRO A 283 -2.76 -19.14 8.49
N THR A 284 -2.48 -19.00 7.21
CA THR A 284 -1.88 -20.04 6.39
C THR A 284 -0.38 -20.15 6.69
N ARG A 285 0.23 -21.28 6.29
CA ARG A 285 1.69 -21.44 6.37
C ARG A 285 2.44 -20.47 5.45
N ALA A 286 1.85 -20.14 4.29
CA ALA A 286 2.41 -19.20 3.34
C ALA A 286 2.52 -17.77 3.97
N GLU A 287 1.48 -17.31 4.66
CA GLU A 287 1.49 -16.02 5.36
C GLU A 287 2.54 -15.98 6.49
N VAL A 288 2.68 -17.05 7.25
CA VAL A 288 3.74 -17.17 8.28
C VAL A 288 5.12 -17.08 7.66
N THR A 289 5.34 -17.77 6.54
CA THR A 289 6.62 -17.75 5.80
C THR A 289 6.91 -16.38 5.21
N ASP A 290 5.90 -15.69 4.66
CA ASP A 290 6.04 -14.36 4.09
C ASP A 290 6.47 -13.33 5.17
N ILE A 291 5.82 -13.34 6.33
CA ILE A 291 6.20 -12.48 7.47
C ILE A 291 7.65 -12.77 7.91
N ALA A 292 8.00 -14.04 8.07
CA ALA A 292 9.36 -14.42 8.48
C ALA A 292 10.40 -13.95 7.45
N ASN A 293 10.14 -14.13 6.16
CA ASN A 293 11.04 -13.68 5.09
C ASN A 293 11.21 -12.16 5.03
N ALA A 294 10.14 -11.37 5.28
CA ALA A 294 10.27 -9.93 5.41
C ALA A 294 11.22 -9.54 6.56
N ILE A 295 11.12 -10.23 7.70
CA ILE A 295 11.99 -9.99 8.87
C ILE A 295 13.42 -10.44 8.61
N TYR A 296 13.64 -11.59 7.96
CA TYR A 296 14.98 -12.04 7.53
C TYR A 296 15.64 -11.07 6.56
N SER A 297 14.85 -10.33 5.79
CA SER A 297 15.32 -9.28 4.90
C SER A 297 15.57 -7.94 5.59
N ASN A 298 15.47 -7.85 6.93
CA ASN A 298 15.70 -6.65 7.75
C ASN A 298 14.61 -5.55 7.59
N THR A 299 13.34 -5.92 7.42
CA THR A 299 12.26 -4.93 7.53
C THR A 299 12.13 -4.41 8.97
N ASP A 300 11.83 -3.10 9.13
CA ASP A 300 11.67 -2.47 10.45
C ASP A 300 10.25 -2.64 11.01
N ALA A 301 9.26 -2.71 10.13
CA ALA A 301 7.88 -2.84 10.54
C ALA A 301 7.04 -3.66 9.55
N LEU A 302 5.96 -4.24 10.09
CA LEU A 302 4.94 -4.98 9.33
C LEU A 302 3.58 -4.35 9.60
N MET A 303 2.71 -4.28 8.58
CA MET A 303 1.40 -3.66 8.72
C MET A 303 0.26 -4.67 8.56
N LEU A 304 -0.70 -4.58 9.46
CA LEU A 304 -2.02 -5.20 9.37
C LEU A 304 -3.05 -4.16 8.92
N SER A 305 -3.80 -4.47 7.89
CA SER A 305 -4.82 -3.61 7.28
C SER A 305 -6.23 -4.05 7.67
N GLY A 306 -6.88 -4.79 6.81
CA GLY A 306 -8.24 -5.32 7.03
C GLY A 306 -8.33 -6.24 8.25
N GLU A 307 -7.24 -6.94 8.57
CA GLU A 307 -7.14 -7.87 9.70
C GLU A 307 -7.51 -7.20 11.04
N THR A 308 -7.09 -5.96 11.21
CA THR A 308 -7.34 -5.19 12.46
C THR A 308 -8.47 -4.17 12.32
N ALA A 309 -8.67 -3.60 11.13
CA ALA A 309 -9.72 -2.59 10.90
C ALA A 309 -11.12 -3.19 10.90
N ASN A 310 -11.35 -4.29 10.18
CA ASN A 310 -12.66 -4.88 9.95
C ASN A 310 -12.72 -6.39 10.21
N GLY A 311 -11.57 -7.04 10.46
CA GLY A 311 -11.46 -8.48 10.64
C GLY A 311 -12.23 -8.99 11.86
N LYS A 312 -12.52 -10.28 11.86
CA LYS A 312 -13.17 -10.98 12.97
C LYS A 312 -12.21 -11.28 14.13
N TYR A 313 -10.90 -11.35 13.83
CA TYR A 313 -9.87 -11.80 14.75
C TYR A 313 -8.71 -10.80 14.92
N PRO A 314 -8.98 -9.50 15.18
CA PRO A 314 -7.94 -8.46 15.20
C PRO A 314 -6.88 -8.66 16.29
N LEU A 315 -7.29 -9.10 17.47
CA LEU A 315 -6.37 -9.35 18.59
C LEU A 315 -5.46 -10.54 18.30
N GLU A 316 -6.04 -11.61 17.75
CA GLU A 316 -5.33 -12.82 17.36
C GLU A 316 -4.35 -12.53 16.23
N ALA A 317 -4.70 -11.67 15.26
CA ALA A 317 -3.81 -11.25 14.18
C ALA A 317 -2.57 -10.52 14.71
N VAL A 318 -2.74 -9.55 15.63
CA VAL A 318 -1.60 -8.85 16.24
C VAL A 318 -0.74 -9.81 17.07
N LYS A 319 -1.35 -10.70 17.89
CA LYS A 319 -0.61 -11.72 18.66
C LYS A 319 0.17 -12.67 17.77
N THR A 320 -0.45 -13.13 16.69
CA THR A 320 0.18 -14.03 15.71
C THR A 320 1.38 -13.36 15.03
N MET A 321 1.21 -12.13 14.55
CA MET A 321 2.31 -11.37 13.94
C MET A 321 3.44 -11.14 14.93
N ALA A 322 3.14 -10.78 16.18
CA ALA A 322 4.14 -10.59 17.21
C ALA A 322 4.92 -11.88 17.51
N ALA A 323 4.23 -13.03 17.61
CA ALA A 323 4.86 -14.31 17.85
C ALA A 323 5.77 -14.76 16.70
N ILE A 324 5.32 -14.56 15.44
CA ILE A 324 6.15 -14.85 14.26
C ILE A 324 7.38 -13.93 14.24
N ALA A 325 7.20 -12.64 14.53
CA ALA A 325 8.30 -11.69 14.54
C ALA A 325 9.36 -12.04 15.60
N GLU A 326 8.94 -12.36 16.83
CA GLU A 326 9.87 -12.78 17.88
C GLU A 326 10.61 -14.07 17.55
N GLN A 327 9.96 -15.00 16.86
CA GLN A 327 10.62 -16.24 16.45
C GLN A 327 11.60 -15.99 15.29
N ALA A 328 11.17 -15.28 14.26
CA ALA A 328 12.01 -14.96 13.11
C ALA A 328 13.27 -14.15 13.50
N GLU A 329 13.14 -13.20 14.43
CA GLU A 329 14.30 -12.46 14.96
C GLU A 329 15.31 -13.37 15.67
N ARG A 330 14.83 -14.37 16.44
CA ARG A 330 15.71 -15.38 17.06
C ARG A 330 16.39 -16.27 16.03
N ASP A 331 15.63 -16.71 15.03
CA ASP A 331 16.14 -17.60 13.99
C ASP A 331 17.14 -16.90 13.08
N ARG A 332 16.94 -15.61 12.78
CA ARG A 332 17.84 -14.80 11.96
C ARG A 332 19.26 -14.78 12.53
N ALA A 333 19.40 -14.60 13.84
CA ALA A 333 20.70 -14.62 14.50
C ALA A 333 21.45 -15.95 14.33
N ASN A 334 20.74 -17.04 14.10
CA ASN A 334 21.34 -18.36 13.85
C ASN A 334 21.64 -18.60 12.35
N ILE A 335 20.83 -18.01 11.45
CA ILE A 335 20.99 -18.17 10.00
C ILE A 335 22.20 -17.36 9.50
N GLU A 336 22.40 -16.15 10.01
CA GLU A 336 23.56 -15.29 9.67
C GLU A 336 24.92 -15.90 10.05
N ALA A 337 24.94 -16.90 10.96
CA ALA A 337 26.14 -17.61 11.35
C ALA A 337 26.46 -18.83 10.48
N PHE A 338 25.65 -19.11 9.44
CA PHE A 338 25.88 -20.29 8.59
C PHE A 338 26.89 -19.95 7.48
N GLU A 339 28.15 -20.23 7.72
CA GLU A 339 29.20 -20.24 6.69
C GLU A 339 29.32 -21.64 6.07
N VAL A 340 29.30 -21.71 4.77
CA VAL A 340 29.63 -22.96 4.06
C VAL A 340 31.15 -23.13 4.13
N PRO A 341 31.68 -24.13 4.85
CA PRO A 341 33.11 -24.32 4.90
C PRO A 341 33.67 -24.67 3.51
N MET A 342 34.57 -23.83 3.01
CA MET A 342 35.29 -24.11 1.76
C MET A 342 36.37 -25.14 2.04
N ASN A 343 36.27 -26.30 1.42
CA ASN A 343 37.32 -27.27 1.37
C ASN A 343 38.29 -26.90 0.25
N ASP A 344 39.61 -27.07 0.49
CA ASP A 344 40.69 -26.83 -0.51
C ASP A 344 40.56 -27.65 -1.79
N LYS A 345 39.61 -28.58 -1.85
CA LYS A 345 39.25 -29.37 -3.06
C LYS A 345 37.76 -29.16 -3.35
N CYS A 346 37.43 -28.00 -3.89
CA CYS A 346 36.06 -27.74 -4.38
C CYS A 346 35.67 -28.73 -5.48
N THR A 347 34.57 -29.44 -5.31
CA THR A 347 33.90 -30.16 -6.37
C THR A 347 33.23 -29.16 -7.34
N GLN A 348 32.99 -29.58 -8.59
CA GLN A 348 32.27 -28.76 -9.57
C GLN A 348 30.94 -28.18 -9.04
N ARG A 349 30.30 -28.92 -8.14
CA ARG A 349 29.03 -28.54 -7.49
C ARG A 349 29.20 -27.45 -6.42
N GLU A 350 30.29 -27.49 -5.66
CA GLU A 350 30.66 -26.49 -4.67
C GLU A 350 31.10 -25.19 -5.34
N PHE A 351 31.82 -25.28 -6.47
CA PHE A 351 32.22 -24.13 -7.28
C PHE A 351 30.98 -23.38 -7.82
N LEU A 352 29.96 -24.12 -8.34
CA LEU A 352 28.73 -23.56 -8.87
C LEU A 352 27.82 -22.97 -7.76
N ALA A 353 27.96 -23.37 -6.50
CA ALA A 353 27.22 -22.82 -5.39
C ALA A 353 27.81 -21.49 -4.86
N HIS A 354 29.05 -21.16 -5.22
CA HIS A 354 29.76 -19.94 -4.82
C HIS A 354 29.97 -18.92 -5.96
N SER A 355 29.61 -19.26 -7.19
CA SER A 355 29.60 -18.34 -8.34
C SER A 355 28.23 -17.63 -8.50
#